data_b773055bb16de3959f2ff310e3819e3c
#
_entry.id   b773055bb16de3959f2ff310e3819e3c
#
_cell.length_a   1.000
_cell.length_b   1.000
_cell.length_c   1.000
_cell.angle_alpha   90.00
_cell.angle_beta   90.00
_cell.angle_gamma   90.00
#
_symmetry.space_group_name_H-M   'P 1'
#
loop_
_entity.id
_entity.type
_entity.pdbx_description
1 polymer ?
#
loop_
_entity_poly.entity_id
_entity_poly.type
_entity_poly.pdbx_seq_one_letter_code
_entity_poly.pdbx_strand_id
1 'polypeptide(L)'
;MRLPIILDTDPGIDDAAAIAAALFAPELDLQLMTTVAGNVSVEKTTRNALQLLHFWNADVPLAQGASMPLVRPLRDAASVHGESGMEGYDFVEHQRQPLAKPAFQAIRDALMHAAEPITLVAIGPLTNIALLLTQYPECVFNIRRLVIMGGSAGRGNFTPNAEFNIAIDPEAAAKVFHSGLEIVMCGLSPTGRCWRRIIWRRCRR
;
A
#
# COMPACT_ATOMS: atom_id res chain seq x y z
N MET A 1 14.99 12.72 14.37
CA MET A 1 14.73 11.27 14.30
C MET A 1 13.84 11.06 13.08
N ARG A 2 14.21 10.14 12.18
CA ARG A 2 13.39 9.81 11.01
C ARG A 2 12.20 8.95 11.44
N LEU A 3 11.05 9.12 10.79
CA LEU A 3 9.86 8.32 11.06
C LEU A 3 9.96 6.97 10.33
N PRO A 4 10.02 5.83 11.04
CA PRO A 4 10.05 4.54 10.38
C PRO A 4 8.69 4.25 9.73
N ILE A 5 8.75 3.87 8.46
CA ILE A 5 7.56 3.52 7.66
C ILE A 5 7.74 2.18 6.95
N ILE A 6 6.64 1.50 6.73
CA ILE A 6 6.51 0.40 5.75
C ILE A 6 5.51 0.89 4.71
N LEU A 7 5.86 0.75 3.43
CA LEU A 7 5.02 1.15 2.30
C LEU A 7 4.45 -0.08 1.61
N ASP A 8 3.12 -0.20 1.59
CA ASP A 8 2.37 -1.19 0.82
C ASP A 8 1.71 -0.52 -0.39
N THR A 9 1.99 -1.00 -1.61
CA THR A 9 1.71 -0.28 -2.86
C THR A 9 1.42 -1.26 -4.00
N ASP A 10 0.74 -0.81 -5.04
CA ASP A 10 0.50 -1.53 -6.30
C ASP A 10 1.03 -0.76 -7.51
N PRO A 11 2.37 -0.56 -7.63
CA PRO A 11 2.97 0.48 -8.44
C PRO A 11 2.40 0.64 -9.84
N GLY A 12 1.69 1.74 -9.99
CA GLY A 12 1.32 2.39 -11.22
C GLY A 12 2.12 3.69 -11.40
N ILE A 13 1.72 4.52 -12.36
CA ILE A 13 2.46 5.75 -12.72
C ILE A 13 2.53 6.75 -11.56
N ASP A 14 1.46 6.93 -10.81
CA ASP A 14 1.35 7.84 -9.67
C ASP A 14 2.04 7.28 -8.41
N ASP A 15 2.02 5.96 -8.22
CA ASP A 15 2.76 5.30 -7.13
C ASP A 15 4.26 5.57 -7.20
N ALA A 16 4.83 5.72 -8.41
CA ALA A 16 6.24 6.06 -8.56
C ALA A 16 6.60 7.37 -7.85
N ALA A 17 5.74 8.39 -7.91
CA ALA A 17 5.95 9.64 -7.19
C ALA A 17 5.86 9.46 -5.67
N ALA A 18 4.94 8.62 -5.19
CA ALA A 18 4.80 8.31 -3.77
C ALA A 18 6.02 7.51 -3.25
N ILE A 19 6.52 6.55 -4.03
CA ILE A 19 7.73 5.78 -3.71
C ILE A 19 8.95 6.71 -3.67
N ALA A 20 9.10 7.63 -4.65
CA ALA A 20 10.16 8.63 -4.62
C ALA A 20 10.09 9.50 -3.35
N ALA A 21 8.90 9.96 -2.99
CA ALA A 21 8.70 10.73 -1.76
C ALA A 21 9.10 9.91 -0.52
N ALA A 22 8.73 8.63 -0.45
CA ALA A 22 9.09 7.75 0.66
C ALA A 22 10.60 7.50 0.77
N LEU A 23 11.31 7.45 -0.38
CA LEU A 23 12.76 7.22 -0.43
C LEU A 23 13.58 8.48 -0.10
N PHE A 24 13.13 9.64 -0.58
CA PHE A 24 13.96 10.85 -0.56
C PHE A 24 13.54 11.91 0.47
N ALA A 25 12.37 11.76 1.11
CA ALA A 25 11.99 12.67 2.19
C ALA A 25 12.90 12.46 3.41
N PRO A 26 13.62 13.51 3.86
CA PRO A 26 14.59 13.38 4.94
C PRO A 26 13.95 13.00 6.29
N GLU A 27 12.66 13.20 6.44
CA GLU A 27 11.88 12.86 7.63
C GLU A 27 11.48 11.40 7.71
N LEU A 28 11.55 10.66 6.58
CA LEU A 28 11.09 9.27 6.48
C LEU A 28 12.25 8.29 6.49
N ASP A 29 11.99 7.10 7.02
CA ASP A 29 12.90 5.96 7.03
C ASP A 29 12.13 4.73 6.52
N LEU A 30 12.23 4.47 5.22
CA LEU A 30 11.54 3.37 4.55
C LEU A 30 12.22 2.04 4.87
N GLN A 31 11.66 1.28 5.81
CA GLN A 31 12.19 0.02 6.34
C GLN A 31 11.90 -1.18 5.43
N LEU A 32 10.75 -1.16 4.77
CA LEU A 32 10.26 -2.25 3.93
C LEU A 32 9.27 -1.70 2.91
N MET A 33 9.32 -2.24 1.70
CA MET A 33 8.27 -2.07 0.69
C MET A 33 7.57 -3.40 0.46
N THR A 34 6.24 -3.37 0.31
CA THR A 34 5.45 -4.54 -0.08
C THR A 34 4.56 -4.21 -1.26
N THR A 35 4.24 -5.21 -2.06
CA THR A 35 3.38 -5.04 -3.23
C THR A 35 2.10 -5.83 -3.10
N VAL A 36 1.07 -5.39 -3.78
CA VAL A 36 -0.25 -6.03 -3.84
C VAL A 36 -0.77 -5.96 -5.28
N ALA A 37 -1.65 -6.87 -5.64
CA ALA A 37 -2.40 -6.75 -6.90
C ALA A 37 -3.45 -5.63 -6.77
N GLY A 38 -3.53 -4.80 -7.79
CA GLY A 38 -4.47 -3.68 -7.85
C GLY A 38 -4.47 -3.07 -9.24
N ASN A 39 -3.63 -2.07 -9.47
CA ASN A 39 -3.49 -1.43 -10.78
C ASN A 39 -3.22 -2.44 -11.90
N VAL A 40 -2.38 -3.44 -11.63
CA VAL A 40 -2.13 -4.61 -12.48
C VAL A 40 -1.91 -5.84 -11.58
N SER A 41 -1.56 -7.00 -12.17
CA SER A 41 -1.27 -8.21 -11.38
C SER A 41 -0.09 -8.00 -10.43
N VAL A 42 -0.01 -8.79 -9.35
CA VAL A 42 1.03 -8.67 -8.34
C VAL A 42 2.43 -8.90 -8.88
N GLU A 43 2.58 -9.73 -9.91
CA GLU A 43 3.87 -9.97 -10.59
C GLU A 43 4.35 -8.69 -11.29
N LYS A 44 3.42 -7.96 -11.92
CA LYS A 44 3.71 -6.71 -12.60
C LYS A 44 3.99 -5.59 -11.58
N THR A 45 3.18 -5.45 -10.53
CA THR A 45 3.41 -4.45 -9.48
C THR A 45 4.74 -4.70 -8.75
N THR A 46 5.09 -5.98 -8.49
CA THR A 46 6.37 -6.36 -7.89
C THR A 46 7.54 -6.01 -8.81
N ARG A 47 7.43 -6.33 -10.10
CA ARG A 47 8.44 -5.95 -11.10
C ARG A 47 8.62 -4.43 -11.16
N ASN A 48 7.54 -3.68 -11.21
CA ASN A 48 7.56 -2.22 -11.25
C ASN A 48 8.25 -1.63 -10.00
N ALA A 49 7.94 -2.14 -8.81
CA ALA A 49 8.60 -1.73 -7.57
C ALA A 49 10.10 -2.01 -7.59
N LEU A 50 10.53 -3.19 -8.04
CA LEU A 50 11.94 -3.55 -8.15
C LEU A 50 12.67 -2.67 -9.18
N GLN A 51 12.03 -2.33 -10.30
CA GLN A 51 12.56 -1.42 -11.32
C GLN A 51 12.77 -0.02 -10.75
N LEU A 52 11.82 0.51 -9.98
CA LEU A 52 11.95 1.81 -9.33
C LEU A 52 13.07 1.82 -8.29
N LEU A 53 13.15 0.78 -7.43
CA LEU A 53 14.23 0.64 -6.47
C LEU A 53 15.60 0.53 -7.16
N HIS A 54 15.68 -0.16 -8.30
CA HIS A 54 16.91 -0.23 -9.09
C HIS A 54 17.26 1.11 -9.71
N PHE A 55 16.28 1.79 -10.32
CA PHE A 55 16.46 3.09 -10.97
C PHE A 55 17.02 4.15 -10.02
N TRP A 56 16.52 4.17 -8.78
CA TRP A 56 17.00 5.12 -7.75
C TRP A 56 18.17 4.58 -6.92
N ASN A 57 18.71 3.40 -7.25
CA ASN A 57 19.76 2.74 -6.47
C ASN A 57 19.44 2.65 -4.97
N ALA A 58 18.17 2.39 -4.65
CA ALA A 58 17.70 2.31 -3.27
C ALA A 58 17.82 0.88 -2.74
N ASP A 59 18.42 0.73 -1.56
CA ASP A 59 18.59 -0.57 -0.88
C ASP A 59 17.48 -0.76 0.17
N VAL A 60 16.25 -0.95 -0.32
CA VAL A 60 15.08 -1.23 0.52
C VAL A 60 14.62 -2.65 0.24
N PRO A 61 14.41 -3.49 1.27
CA PRO A 61 13.84 -4.82 1.09
C PRO A 61 12.42 -4.73 0.54
N LEU A 62 12.08 -5.64 -0.38
CA LEU A 62 10.77 -5.71 -1.01
C LEU A 62 10.19 -7.11 -0.89
N ALA A 63 8.92 -7.23 -0.51
CA ALA A 63 8.20 -8.49 -0.47
C ALA A 63 6.95 -8.46 -1.36
N GLN A 64 6.76 -9.50 -2.16
CA GLN A 64 5.55 -9.69 -2.95
C GLN A 64 4.39 -10.10 -2.05
N GLY A 65 3.22 -9.52 -2.26
CA GLY A 65 2.02 -9.78 -1.48
C GLY A 65 0.92 -10.52 -2.23
N ALA A 66 -0.31 -10.19 -1.86
CA ALA A 66 -1.49 -10.87 -2.36
C ALA A 66 -1.69 -10.65 -3.87
N SER A 67 -1.98 -11.74 -4.57
CA SER A 67 -2.28 -11.74 -6.02
C SER A 67 -3.77 -11.53 -6.31
N MET A 68 -4.62 -11.60 -5.29
CA MET A 68 -6.06 -11.46 -5.43
C MET A 68 -6.67 -10.82 -4.17
N PRO A 69 -7.81 -10.13 -4.29
CA PRO A 69 -8.64 -9.72 -3.16
C PRO A 69 -9.04 -10.91 -2.27
N LEU A 70 -9.42 -10.66 -1.01
CA LEU A 70 -9.77 -11.71 -0.05
C LEU A 70 -10.90 -12.63 -0.52
N VAL A 71 -11.88 -12.09 -1.23
CA VAL A 71 -13.10 -12.82 -1.59
C VAL A 71 -13.42 -12.73 -3.08
N ARG A 72 -13.18 -11.58 -3.69
CA ARG A 72 -13.60 -11.27 -5.07
C ARG A 72 -12.51 -11.58 -6.08
N PRO A 73 -12.85 -11.82 -7.36
CA PRO A 73 -11.85 -11.83 -8.41
C PRO A 73 -11.21 -10.44 -8.56
N LEU A 74 -9.93 -10.41 -8.92
CA LEU A 74 -9.23 -9.17 -9.22
C LEU A 74 -9.89 -8.44 -10.40
N ARG A 75 -10.07 -7.14 -10.23
CA ARG A 75 -10.49 -6.21 -11.28
C ARG A 75 -9.44 -5.10 -11.34
N ASP A 76 -8.48 -5.24 -12.21
CA ASP A 76 -7.36 -4.33 -12.33
C ASP A 76 -7.72 -3.00 -13.03
N ALA A 77 -6.75 -2.11 -13.10
CA ALA A 77 -6.82 -0.81 -13.78
C ALA A 77 -5.85 -0.73 -14.97
N ALA A 78 -5.56 -1.86 -15.65
CA ALA A 78 -4.67 -1.87 -16.82
C ALA A 78 -5.15 -0.92 -17.93
N SER A 79 -6.46 -0.68 -18.04
CA SER A 79 -7.01 0.32 -18.95
C SER A 79 -6.60 1.77 -18.63
N VAL A 80 -6.10 2.06 -17.43
CA VAL A 80 -5.67 3.39 -16.97
C VAL A 80 -4.15 3.49 -16.96
N HIS A 81 -3.46 2.45 -16.44
CA HIS A 81 -2.02 2.45 -16.22
C HIS A 81 -1.22 1.73 -17.32
N GLY A 82 -1.92 1.20 -18.34
CA GLY A 82 -1.32 0.37 -19.39
C GLY A 82 -1.10 -1.07 -18.97
N GLU A 83 -0.76 -1.93 -19.90
CA GLU A 83 -0.55 -3.36 -19.70
C GLU A 83 0.57 -3.68 -18.70
N SER A 84 1.62 -2.86 -18.65
CA SER A 84 2.72 -3.00 -17.69
C SER A 84 2.41 -2.39 -16.33
N GLY A 85 1.42 -1.48 -16.25
CA GLY A 85 1.15 -0.63 -15.11
C GLY A 85 2.04 0.63 -15.04
N MET A 86 3.11 0.71 -15.85
CA MET A 86 4.08 1.82 -15.86
C MET A 86 4.56 2.11 -17.29
N GLU A 87 3.63 2.37 -18.19
CA GLU A 87 3.94 2.75 -19.55
C GLU A 87 4.58 4.14 -19.63
N GLY A 88 5.43 4.34 -20.64
CA GLY A 88 6.07 5.62 -20.93
C GLY A 88 7.54 5.73 -20.54
N TYR A 89 8.12 4.71 -19.92
CA TYR A 89 9.55 4.62 -19.64
C TYR A 89 10.07 3.18 -19.75
N ASP A 90 11.17 3.00 -20.47
CA ASP A 90 11.85 1.71 -20.62
C ASP A 90 12.91 1.57 -19.53
N PHE A 91 12.61 0.80 -18.49
CA PHE A 91 13.56 0.54 -17.41
C PHE A 91 14.67 -0.43 -17.86
N VAL A 92 15.88 -0.19 -17.38
CA VAL A 92 17.00 -1.09 -17.57
C VAL A 92 16.77 -2.41 -16.85
N GLU A 93 17.13 -3.53 -17.47
CA GLU A 93 17.06 -4.85 -16.84
C GLU A 93 17.93 -4.93 -15.59
N HIS A 94 17.46 -5.63 -14.58
CA HIS A 94 18.15 -5.84 -13.31
C HIS A 94 17.91 -7.25 -12.78
N GLN A 95 18.73 -7.66 -11.79
CA GLN A 95 18.63 -8.98 -11.16
C GLN A 95 18.08 -8.94 -9.73
N ARG A 96 17.53 -7.80 -9.28
CA ARG A 96 16.92 -7.70 -7.96
C ARG A 96 15.74 -8.65 -7.86
N GLN A 97 15.61 -9.32 -6.69
CA GLN A 97 14.54 -10.25 -6.41
C GLN A 97 13.80 -9.81 -5.15
N PRO A 98 12.51 -10.07 -5.04
CA PRO A 98 11.78 -9.87 -3.79
C PRO A 98 12.24 -10.87 -2.73
N LEU A 99 11.95 -10.58 -1.47
CA LEU A 99 12.13 -11.51 -0.38
C LEU A 99 11.35 -12.81 -0.63
N ALA A 100 11.90 -13.96 -0.22
CA ALA A 100 11.25 -15.26 -0.40
C ALA A 100 10.05 -15.51 0.54
N LYS A 101 9.58 -14.48 1.24
CA LYS A 101 8.42 -14.54 2.14
C LYS A 101 7.32 -13.60 1.66
N PRO A 102 6.04 -13.93 1.89
CA PRO A 102 4.93 -13.07 1.47
C PRO A 102 4.89 -11.77 2.28
N ALA A 103 4.29 -10.72 1.70
CA ALA A 103 4.24 -9.38 2.26
C ALA A 103 3.77 -9.33 3.73
N PHE A 104 2.66 -9.99 4.06
CA PHE A 104 2.12 -9.97 5.43
C PHE A 104 3.07 -10.56 6.48
N GLN A 105 3.89 -11.57 6.11
CA GLN A 105 4.95 -12.10 6.99
C GLN A 105 6.13 -11.14 7.07
N ALA A 106 6.55 -10.53 5.97
CA ALA A 106 7.62 -9.54 5.95
C ALA A 106 7.25 -8.32 6.81
N ILE A 107 6.01 -7.83 6.71
CA ILE A 107 5.51 -6.74 7.55
C ILE A 107 5.53 -7.14 9.03
N ARG A 108 4.99 -8.33 9.35
CA ARG A 108 5.02 -8.86 10.73
C ARG A 108 6.42 -8.89 11.30
N ASP A 109 7.38 -9.44 10.54
CA ASP A 109 8.77 -9.55 10.99
C ASP A 109 9.39 -8.17 11.22
N ALA A 110 9.17 -7.22 10.31
CA ALA A 110 9.64 -5.85 10.48
C ALA A 110 9.05 -5.19 11.73
N LEU A 111 7.74 -5.32 11.96
CA LEU A 111 7.06 -4.78 13.13
C LEU A 111 7.58 -5.37 14.44
N MET A 112 7.82 -6.69 14.48
CA MET A 112 8.25 -7.40 15.70
C MET A 112 9.73 -7.16 16.04
N HIS A 113 10.57 -6.80 15.07
CA HIS A 113 11.98 -6.50 15.30
C HIS A 113 12.26 -4.99 15.48
N ALA A 114 11.24 -4.15 15.27
CA ALA A 114 11.40 -2.71 15.38
C ALA A 114 11.60 -2.27 16.85
N ALA A 115 12.50 -1.29 17.04
CA ALA A 115 12.72 -0.70 18.37
C ALA A 115 11.55 0.20 18.83
N GLU A 116 10.73 0.69 17.89
CA GLU A 116 9.56 1.52 18.15
C GLU A 116 8.42 1.18 17.16
N PRO A 117 7.16 1.48 17.49
CA PRO A 117 6.04 1.22 16.58
C PRO A 117 6.21 1.94 15.23
N ILE A 118 5.97 1.20 14.14
CA ILE A 118 6.14 1.67 12.76
C ILE A 118 4.81 2.24 12.23
N THR A 119 4.89 3.27 11.40
CA THR A 119 3.75 3.74 10.60
C THR A 119 3.62 2.89 9.34
N LEU A 120 2.47 2.24 9.16
CA LEU A 120 2.14 1.59 7.89
C LEU A 120 1.53 2.63 6.95
N VAL A 121 2.00 2.63 5.71
CA VAL A 121 1.48 3.47 4.62
C VAL A 121 1.01 2.53 3.52
N ALA A 122 -0.31 2.44 3.32
CA ALA A 122 -0.92 1.60 2.29
C ALA A 122 -1.54 2.50 1.22
N ILE A 123 -1.01 2.45 0.02
CA ILE A 123 -1.46 3.27 -1.12
C ILE A 123 -2.10 2.45 -2.24
N GLY A 124 -2.18 1.13 -2.07
CA GLY A 124 -2.93 0.18 -2.87
C GLY A 124 -4.10 -0.47 -2.10
N PRO A 125 -4.73 -1.51 -2.66
CA PRO A 125 -5.77 -2.30 -1.98
C PRO A 125 -5.28 -2.88 -0.65
N LEU A 126 -6.15 -2.91 0.36
CA LEU A 126 -5.78 -3.21 1.74
C LEU A 126 -5.62 -4.71 2.04
N THR A 127 -5.51 -5.56 1.03
CA THR A 127 -5.47 -7.02 1.16
C THR A 127 -4.31 -7.50 2.04
N ASN A 128 -3.09 -6.98 1.83
CA ASN A 128 -1.92 -7.37 2.64
C ASN A 128 -2.09 -6.99 4.11
N ILE A 129 -2.64 -5.80 4.38
CA ILE A 129 -2.88 -5.32 5.75
C ILE A 129 -3.97 -6.16 6.44
N ALA A 130 -5.02 -6.52 5.71
CA ALA A 130 -6.07 -7.40 6.23
C ALA A 130 -5.55 -8.80 6.55
N LEU A 131 -4.68 -9.36 5.68
CA LEU A 131 -4.01 -10.64 5.92
C LEU A 131 -3.10 -10.57 7.15
N LEU A 132 -2.29 -9.52 7.29
CA LEU A 132 -1.47 -9.27 8.48
C LEU A 132 -2.32 -9.32 9.75
N LEU A 133 -3.38 -8.51 9.80
CA LEU A 133 -4.25 -8.39 10.98
C LEU A 133 -5.10 -9.64 11.25
N THR A 134 -5.25 -10.52 10.26
CA THR A 134 -5.95 -11.79 10.41
C THR A 134 -5.03 -12.87 10.95
N GLN A 135 -3.83 -12.97 10.40
CA GLN A 135 -2.84 -13.99 10.77
C GLN A 135 -2.08 -13.64 12.06
N TYR A 136 -1.84 -12.35 12.29
CA TYR A 136 -1.02 -11.83 13.40
C TYR A 136 -1.71 -10.63 14.07
N PRO A 137 -2.84 -10.86 14.76
CA PRO A 137 -3.61 -9.79 15.39
C PRO A 137 -2.81 -9.02 16.45
N GLU A 138 -1.79 -9.62 17.04
CA GLU A 138 -0.89 -9.01 18.01
C GLU A 138 -0.05 -7.86 17.41
N CYS A 139 0.16 -7.84 16.09
CA CYS A 139 0.91 -6.78 15.42
C CYS A 139 0.28 -5.38 15.59
N VAL A 140 -1.00 -5.29 15.92
CA VAL A 140 -1.69 -4.01 16.18
C VAL A 140 -0.93 -3.15 17.19
N PHE A 141 -0.29 -3.74 18.21
CA PHE A 141 0.45 -3.01 19.23
C PHE A 141 1.78 -2.43 18.74
N ASN A 142 2.32 -2.96 17.63
CA ASN A 142 3.57 -2.51 17.01
C ASN A 142 3.32 -1.52 15.85
N ILE A 143 2.06 -1.23 15.53
CA ILE A 143 1.68 -0.27 14.52
C ILE A 143 1.35 1.06 15.18
N ARG A 144 2.13 2.10 14.88
CA ARG A 144 1.89 3.46 15.39
C ARG A 144 0.58 4.03 14.85
N ARG A 145 0.36 3.89 13.56
CA ARG A 145 -0.85 4.23 12.80
C ARG A 145 -0.81 3.62 11.43
N LEU A 146 -1.95 3.58 10.79
CA LEU A 146 -2.08 3.23 9.38
C LEU A 146 -2.51 4.48 8.59
N VAL A 147 -1.72 4.83 7.58
CA VAL A 147 -2.05 5.89 6.61
C VAL A 147 -2.47 5.20 5.32
N ILE A 148 -3.67 5.47 4.83
CA ILE A 148 -4.17 4.87 3.60
C ILE A 148 -4.44 5.92 2.54
N MET A 149 -4.07 5.61 1.29
CA MET A 149 -4.64 6.22 0.11
C MET A 149 -5.83 5.40 -0.33
N GLY A 150 -7.02 5.94 -0.22
CA GLY A 150 -8.24 5.22 -0.58
C GLY A 150 -9.50 5.86 -0.04
N GLY A 151 -10.62 5.42 -0.58
CA GLY A 151 -11.94 5.89 -0.22
C GLY A 151 -12.30 7.26 -0.79
N SER A 152 -13.56 7.62 -0.63
CA SER A 152 -14.08 8.90 -1.09
C SER A 152 -15.06 9.48 -0.08
N ALA A 153 -14.97 10.80 0.14
CA ALA A 153 -15.96 11.56 0.88
C ALA A 153 -17.06 12.13 -0.03
N GLY A 154 -17.10 11.72 -1.28
CA GLY A 154 -18.06 12.17 -2.27
C GLY A 154 -18.08 11.24 -3.47
N ARG A 155 -17.75 11.74 -4.66
CA ARG A 155 -17.72 10.94 -5.88
C ARG A 155 -16.51 10.00 -5.89
N GLY A 156 -16.71 8.74 -6.27
CA GLY A 156 -15.64 7.77 -6.52
C GLY A 156 -14.96 7.95 -7.88
N ASN A 157 -13.94 7.12 -8.13
CA ASN A 157 -13.25 7.01 -9.43
C ASN A 157 -13.44 5.64 -10.08
N PHE A 158 -13.86 4.63 -9.31
CA PHE A 158 -14.13 3.28 -9.82
C PHE A 158 -15.62 3.02 -10.05
N THR A 159 -16.44 3.45 -9.10
CA THR A 159 -17.89 3.56 -9.27
C THR A 159 -18.33 4.99 -8.93
N PRO A 160 -19.61 5.37 -9.16
CA PRO A 160 -20.06 6.70 -8.78
C PRO A 160 -19.76 7.11 -7.33
N ASN A 161 -19.68 6.14 -6.41
CA ASN A 161 -19.51 6.36 -4.97
C ASN A 161 -18.29 5.69 -4.35
N ALA A 162 -17.54 4.86 -5.10
CA ALA A 162 -16.42 4.12 -4.56
C ALA A 162 -15.11 4.49 -5.24
N GLU A 163 -14.08 4.67 -4.41
CA GLU A 163 -12.69 4.80 -4.84
C GLU A 163 -12.09 3.41 -5.08
N PHE A 164 -11.17 3.32 -6.02
CA PHE A 164 -10.61 2.07 -6.55
C PHE A 164 -10.02 1.16 -5.47
N ASN A 165 -9.06 1.62 -4.67
CA ASN A 165 -8.37 0.79 -3.69
C ASN A 165 -9.32 0.14 -2.68
N ILE A 166 -10.36 0.88 -2.26
CA ILE A 166 -11.39 0.34 -1.37
C ILE A 166 -12.34 -0.60 -2.11
N ALA A 167 -12.69 -0.26 -3.36
CA ALA A 167 -13.66 -1.03 -4.13
C ALA A 167 -13.13 -2.37 -4.62
N ILE A 168 -11.81 -2.49 -4.83
CA ILE A 168 -11.18 -3.74 -5.28
C ILE A 168 -11.24 -4.81 -4.21
N ASP A 169 -11.00 -4.47 -2.95
CA ASP A 169 -11.11 -5.41 -1.82
C ASP A 169 -11.87 -4.77 -0.63
N PRO A 170 -13.20 -4.63 -0.75
CA PRO A 170 -13.99 -4.01 0.32
C PRO A 170 -14.04 -4.87 1.58
N GLU A 171 -13.85 -6.18 1.48
CA GLU A 171 -13.78 -7.10 2.60
C GLU A 171 -12.48 -6.87 3.40
N ALA A 172 -11.35 -6.67 2.73
CA ALA A 172 -10.10 -6.25 3.37
C ALA A 172 -10.25 -4.88 4.03
N ALA A 173 -10.83 -3.91 3.32
CA ALA A 173 -11.10 -2.60 3.86
C ALA A 173 -11.97 -2.66 5.14
N ALA A 174 -13.06 -3.42 5.11
CA ALA A 174 -13.92 -3.62 6.27
C ALA A 174 -13.14 -4.21 7.46
N LYS A 175 -12.30 -5.22 7.23
CA LYS A 175 -11.45 -5.83 8.25
C LYS A 175 -10.50 -4.80 8.87
N VAL A 176 -9.83 -4.00 8.04
CA VAL A 176 -8.87 -2.99 8.46
C VAL A 176 -9.56 -1.87 9.27
N PHE A 177 -10.68 -1.35 8.79
CA PHE A 177 -11.42 -0.29 9.50
C PHE A 177 -12.00 -0.74 10.85
N HIS A 178 -12.22 -2.06 11.04
CA HIS A 178 -12.67 -2.61 12.33
C HIS A 178 -11.52 -3.11 13.23
N SER A 179 -10.27 -2.94 12.83
CA SER A 179 -9.11 -3.45 13.58
C SER A 179 -8.81 -2.73 14.90
N GLY A 180 -9.31 -1.51 15.05
CA GLY A 180 -9.00 -0.65 16.20
C GLY A 180 -7.73 0.20 16.03
N LEU A 181 -7.02 0.09 14.90
CA LEU A 181 -5.88 0.96 14.56
C LEU A 181 -6.32 2.42 14.44
N GLU A 182 -5.40 3.34 14.74
CA GLU A 182 -5.53 4.72 14.31
C GLU A 182 -5.33 4.77 12.80
N ILE A 183 -6.37 5.15 12.05
CA ILE A 183 -6.33 5.23 10.60
C ILE A 183 -6.41 6.69 10.16
N VAL A 184 -5.48 7.08 9.31
CA VAL A 184 -5.51 8.35 8.56
C VAL A 184 -5.83 8.03 7.12
N MET A 185 -7.01 8.41 6.68
CA MET A 185 -7.46 8.19 5.31
C MET A 185 -7.21 9.44 4.45
N CYS A 186 -6.44 9.28 3.38
CA CYS A 186 -6.23 10.27 2.33
C CYS A 186 -7.10 9.85 1.14
N GLY A 187 -8.37 10.23 1.16
CA GLY A 187 -9.35 9.86 0.15
C GLY A 187 -9.66 10.95 -0.86
N LEU A 188 -10.47 10.60 -1.87
CA LEU A 188 -10.95 11.56 -2.87
C LEU A 188 -11.84 12.61 -2.21
N SER A 189 -11.61 13.88 -2.56
CA SER A 189 -12.40 15.00 -2.07
C SER A 189 -13.68 15.18 -2.90
N PRO A 190 -14.82 15.62 -2.30
CA PRO A 190 -16.03 15.93 -3.02
C PRO A 190 -15.86 17.01 -4.11
N THR A 191 -14.85 17.85 -3.97
CA THR A 191 -14.59 18.97 -4.89
C THR A 191 -13.55 18.66 -5.95
N GLY A 192 -13.00 17.42 -5.99
CA GLY A 192 -11.93 17.02 -6.92
C GLY A 192 -10.61 17.79 -6.75
N ARG A 193 -10.47 18.59 -5.71
CA ARG A 193 -9.35 19.55 -5.60
C ARG A 193 -8.33 19.25 -4.53
N CYS A 194 -8.38 18.23 -3.79
CA CYS A 194 -7.32 17.88 -2.84
C CYS A 194 -7.73 16.71 -1.96
N TRP A 195 -6.77 15.91 -1.62
CA TRP A 195 -6.87 14.87 -0.62
C TRP A 195 -7.32 15.46 0.72
N ARG A 196 -8.46 15.02 1.25
CA ARG A 196 -8.83 15.37 2.63
C ARG A 196 -8.30 14.30 3.57
N ARG A 197 -7.52 14.72 4.54
CA ARG A 197 -7.17 13.90 5.70
C ARG A 197 -8.43 13.66 6.53
N ILE A 198 -8.87 12.41 6.61
CA ILE A 198 -9.93 11.95 7.51
C ILE A 198 -9.26 11.09 8.56
N ILE A 199 -9.33 11.48 9.83
CA ILE A 199 -8.86 10.64 10.93
C ILE A 199 -10.04 9.77 11.36
N TRP A 200 -9.93 8.47 11.08
CA TRP A 200 -10.87 7.50 11.57
C TRP A 200 -10.47 7.05 12.97
N ARG A 201 -11.26 7.40 13.96
CA ARG A 201 -11.12 6.87 15.32
C ARG A 201 -12.36 6.07 15.62
N ARG A 202 -12.18 4.83 16.05
CA ARG A 202 -13.29 4.03 16.56
C ARG A 202 -13.91 4.79 17.75
N CYS A 203 -15.20 5.14 17.68
CA CYS A 203 -15.94 5.55 18.87
C CYS A 203 -15.83 4.41 19.90
N ARG A 204 -15.18 4.65 21.02
CA ARG A 204 -15.24 3.71 22.16
C ARG A 204 -16.69 3.74 22.63
N ARG A 205 -17.39 2.61 22.51
CA ARG A 205 -18.63 2.38 23.24
C ARG A 205 -18.28 2.01 24.66
#